data_5fbcfdeeaa85f2720896213d7014b1f0
#
_entry.id   5fbcfdeeaa85f2720896213d7014b1f0
#
_cell.length_a   1.000
_cell.length_b   1.000
_cell.length_c   1.000
_cell.angle_alpha   90.00
_cell.angle_beta   90.00
_cell.angle_gamma   90.00
#
_symmetry.space_group_name_H-M   'P 1'
#
loop_
_entity.id
_entity.type
_entity.pdbx_description
1 polymer ?
#
loop_
_entity_poly.entity_id
_entity_poly.type
_entity_poly.pdbx_seq_one_letter_code
_entity_poly.pdbx_strand_id
1 'polypeptide(L)'
;LKKLISKYHITLISLGNGTASRESEQVIVELLKEIPVKVQYIIVNEAGASVYSSSKLATEEFPQFDVGQRSAASMARRLQDPLAELVKIDPKSIGVGQYQHDMNQKKLSEALGGVVEDCVNRVGVDLNTASASLLEYISGISKAVAKNIVAYREENGRFEARNQLLKVAKLGPKAYEQCAGFLRINDGKNPLDATGVHPESYAAAKTLLERLGYTTEDVKERRLDGISKKISNYKKLAEELGVGEITLQDIVKELEKPARDPRENMPKPILRSDVLEMKDLKPGMILKGTVRNVIDFGAFVDIG
;
A
#
# COMPACT_ATOMS: atom_id res chain seq x y z
N LEU A 1 27.53 8.02 3.56
CA LEU A 1 26.69 6.87 3.77
C LEU A 1 26.95 6.21 5.14
N LYS A 2 28.20 5.78 5.48
CA LYS A 2 28.54 5.14 6.77
C LYS A 2 28.00 5.89 7.99
N LYS A 3 28.22 7.22 8.04
CA LYS A 3 27.71 8.07 9.14
C LYS A 3 26.18 8.04 9.26
N LEU A 4 25.46 8.03 8.14
CA LEU A 4 23.99 7.95 8.12
C LEU A 4 23.50 6.58 8.58
N ILE A 5 24.13 5.51 8.10
CA ILE A 5 23.80 4.14 8.50
C ILE A 5 23.94 3.97 10.02
N SER A 6 25.07 4.39 10.59
CA SER A 6 25.31 4.31 12.02
C SER A 6 24.39 5.21 12.84
N LYS A 7 24.17 6.47 12.40
CA LYS A 7 23.36 7.45 13.12
C LYS A 7 21.88 7.07 13.19
N TYR A 8 21.33 6.52 12.10
CA TYR A 8 19.90 6.22 11.96
C TYR A 8 19.59 4.73 12.02
N HIS A 9 20.57 3.87 12.32
CA HIS A 9 20.41 2.42 12.40
C HIS A 9 19.77 1.83 11.13
N ILE A 10 20.25 2.27 9.96
CA ILE A 10 19.71 1.85 8.67
C ILE A 10 20.06 0.37 8.43
N THR A 11 19.06 -0.43 8.10
CA THR A 11 19.18 -1.87 7.81
C THR A 11 18.96 -2.21 6.34
N LEU A 12 18.38 -1.28 5.57
CA LEU A 12 18.02 -1.49 4.17
C LEU A 12 18.24 -0.24 3.33
N ILE A 13 18.85 -0.41 2.16
CA ILE A 13 19.11 0.64 1.17
C ILE A 13 18.26 0.34 -0.06
N SER A 14 17.47 1.31 -0.51
CA SER A 14 16.81 1.26 -1.81
C SER A 14 17.69 1.91 -2.88
N LEU A 15 17.90 1.22 -3.99
CA LEU A 15 18.68 1.67 -5.13
C LEU A 15 17.81 1.71 -6.38
N GLY A 16 17.79 2.85 -7.10
CA GLY A 16 17.08 2.96 -8.37
C GLY A 16 17.72 2.10 -9.46
N ASN A 17 16.91 1.67 -10.42
CA ASN A 17 17.37 0.84 -11.55
C ASN A 17 17.71 1.67 -12.82
N GLY A 18 18.03 2.95 -12.68
CA GLY A 18 18.30 3.85 -13.79
C GLY A 18 19.72 3.78 -14.34
N THR A 19 20.12 4.86 -15.01
CA THR A 19 21.32 4.90 -15.86
C THR A 19 22.61 4.53 -15.13
N ALA A 20 22.81 4.96 -13.88
CA ALA A 20 24.02 4.69 -13.09
C ALA A 20 23.81 3.62 -12.01
N SER A 21 22.86 2.72 -12.21
CA SER A 21 22.47 1.74 -11.18
C SER A 21 23.61 0.76 -10.87
N ARG A 22 24.34 0.29 -11.88
CA ARG A 22 25.45 -0.66 -11.70
C ARG A 22 26.63 -0.06 -10.95
N GLU A 23 27.03 1.14 -11.30
CA GLU A 23 28.12 1.86 -10.62
C GLU A 23 27.72 2.17 -9.17
N SER A 24 26.48 2.56 -8.95
CA SER A 24 25.94 2.80 -7.61
C SER A 24 25.86 1.53 -6.80
N GLU A 25 25.49 0.42 -7.41
CA GLU A 25 25.46 -0.90 -6.78
C GLU A 25 26.86 -1.33 -6.32
N GLN A 26 27.88 -1.17 -7.17
CA GLN A 26 29.27 -1.45 -6.82
C GLN A 26 29.73 -0.65 -5.60
N VAL A 27 29.46 0.67 -5.60
CA VAL A 27 29.77 1.54 -4.45
C VAL A 27 29.07 1.07 -3.15
N ILE A 28 27.82 0.63 -3.26
CA ILE A 28 27.09 0.11 -2.09
C ILE A 28 27.73 -1.20 -1.61
N VAL A 29 28.03 -2.13 -2.50
CA VAL A 29 28.63 -3.42 -2.14
C VAL A 29 30.01 -3.23 -1.49
N GLU A 30 30.85 -2.37 -2.03
CA GLU A 30 32.14 -2.01 -1.41
C GLU A 30 31.95 -1.41 -0.02
N LEU A 31 31.00 -0.48 0.12
CA LEU A 31 30.65 0.13 1.40
C LEU A 31 30.18 -0.92 2.43
N LEU A 32 29.38 -1.89 2.01
CA LEU A 32 28.85 -2.94 2.90
C LEU A 32 29.94 -3.84 3.45
N LYS A 33 31.03 -4.08 2.69
CA LYS A 33 32.21 -4.84 3.18
C LYS A 33 32.96 -4.14 4.30
N GLU A 34 32.84 -2.82 4.41
CA GLU A 34 33.56 -2.01 5.39
C GLU A 34 32.72 -1.68 6.64
N ILE A 35 31.46 -2.09 6.68
CA ILE A 35 30.55 -1.79 7.78
C ILE A 35 30.39 -3.03 8.67
N PRO A 36 30.53 -2.90 10.01
CA PRO A 36 30.41 -4.03 10.92
C PRO A 36 28.96 -4.48 11.19
N VAL A 37 27.98 -3.73 10.71
CA VAL A 37 26.54 -4.03 10.88
C VAL A 37 25.94 -4.62 9.62
N LYS A 38 24.98 -5.52 9.79
CA LYS A 38 24.29 -6.14 8.65
C LYS A 38 23.33 -5.15 8.01
N VAL A 39 23.68 -4.68 6.81
CA VAL A 39 22.82 -3.84 5.96
C VAL A 39 22.59 -4.59 4.65
N GLN A 40 21.39 -4.53 4.14
CA GLN A 40 21.00 -5.12 2.86
C GLN A 40 20.62 -4.02 1.87
N TYR A 41 20.57 -4.33 0.59
CA TYR A 41 20.04 -3.41 -0.42
C TYR A 41 19.07 -4.11 -1.35
N ILE A 42 18.27 -3.33 -2.04
CA ILE A 42 17.32 -3.78 -3.03
C ILE A 42 17.25 -2.80 -4.18
N ILE A 43 17.12 -3.34 -5.39
CA ILE A 43 16.91 -2.55 -6.59
C ILE A 43 15.43 -2.24 -6.74
N VAL A 44 15.09 -0.96 -6.83
CA VAL A 44 13.72 -0.44 -6.92
C VAL A 44 13.52 0.23 -8.27
N ASN A 45 12.37 -0.02 -8.89
CA ASN A 45 12.02 0.64 -10.16
C ASN A 45 11.88 2.15 -9.94
N GLU A 46 12.64 2.96 -10.71
CA GLU A 46 12.65 4.42 -10.61
C GLU A 46 11.74 5.13 -11.63
N ALA A 47 10.93 4.39 -12.40
CA ALA A 47 10.04 5.00 -13.39
C ALA A 47 9.19 6.13 -12.77
N GLY A 48 9.15 7.29 -13.42
CA GLY A 48 8.44 8.46 -12.94
C GLY A 48 9.04 9.19 -11.73
N ALA A 49 10.17 8.75 -11.16
CA ALA A 49 10.79 9.40 -10.01
C ALA A 49 11.22 10.85 -10.31
N SER A 50 11.72 11.13 -11.51
CA SER A 50 12.06 12.48 -11.97
C SER A 50 10.82 13.39 -12.09
N VAL A 51 9.68 12.84 -12.50
CA VAL A 51 8.42 13.58 -12.59
C VAL A 51 7.95 14.00 -11.19
N TYR A 52 8.00 13.09 -10.22
CA TYR A 52 7.66 13.42 -8.85
C TYR A 52 8.65 14.45 -8.26
N SER A 53 9.96 14.21 -8.32
CA SER A 53 10.96 15.03 -7.64
C SER A 53 11.01 16.48 -8.15
N SER A 54 10.63 16.74 -9.41
CA SER A 54 10.48 18.08 -9.98
C SER A 54 9.10 18.70 -9.78
N SER A 55 8.14 17.97 -9.22
CA SER A 55 6.76 18.43 -9.03
C SER A 55 6.63 19.46 -7.91
N LYS A 56 5.54 20.26 -7.98
CA LYS A 56 5.16 21.18 -6.90
C LYS A 56 4.90 20.42 -5.60
N LEU A 57 4.25 19.23 -5.68
CA LEU A 57 3.97 18.39 -4.53
C LEU A 57 5.28 18.00 -3.80
N ALA A 58 6.29 17.55 -4.52
CA ALA A 58 7.57 17.18 -3.92
C ALA A 58 8.29 18.38 -3.30
N THR A 59 8.10 19.59 -3.88
CA THR A 59 8.61 20.84 -3.31
C THR A 59 7.90 21.19 -2.01
N GLU A 60 6.59 21.00 -1.94
CA GLU A 60 5.79 21.22 -0.72
C GLU A 60 6.13 20.19 0.38
N GLU A 61 6.33 18.91 0.02
CA GLU A 61 6.72 17.85 0.97
C GLU A 61 8.15 18.01 1.50
N PHE A 62 9.06 18.48 0.66
CA PHE A 62 10.49 18.62 0.99
C PHE A 62 11.06 19.95 0.51
N PRO A 63 10.68 21.09 1.13
CA PRO A 63 11.08 22.42 0.68
C PRO A 63 12.59 22.66 0.76
N GLN A 64 13.30 21.96 1.66
CA GLN A 64 14.74 22.12 1.86
C GLN A 64 15.59 21.12 1.06
N PHE A 65 14.97 20.16 0.36
CA PHE A 65 15.68 19.16 -0.42
C PHE A 65 15.82 19.62 -1.88
N ASP A 66 16.95 19.31 -2.48
CA ASP A 66 17.10 19.39 -3.93
C ASP A 66 16.35 18.24 -4.64
N VAL A 67 16.29 18.28 -5.96
CA VAL A 67 15.58 17.31 -6.81
C VAL A 67 16.14 15.89 -6.60
N GLY A 68 17.46 15.74 -6.45
CA GLY A 68 18.10 14.44 -6.20
C GLY A 68 17.71 13.85 -4.84
N GLN A 69 17.71 14.68 -3.79
CA GLN A 69 17.31 14.27 -2.44
C GLN A 69 15.82 13.91 -2.38
N ARG A 70 14.95 14.65 -3.07
CA ARG A 70 13.52 14.32 -3.20
C ARG A 70 13.32 12.98 -3.91
N SER A 71 14.07 12.74 -4.98
CA SER A 71 14.06 11.46 -5.70
C SER A 71 14.51 10.31 -4.80
N ALA A 72 15.59 10.47 -4.05
CA ALA A 72 16.09 9.48 -3.12
C ALA A 72 15.06 9.15 -2.00
N ALA A 73 14.40 10.16 -1.45
CA ALA A 73 13.32 9.97 -0.47
C ALA A 73 12.14 9.20 -1.07
N SER A 74 11.74 9.54 -2.30
CA SER A 74 10.69 8.82 -3.03
C SER A 74 11.05 7.35 -3.26
N MET A 75 12.28 7.06 -3.67
CA MET A 75 12.75 5.67 -3.86
C MET A 75 12.69 4.86 -2.57
N ALA A 76 13.05 5.43 -1.43
CA ALA A 76 12.94 4.77 -0.14
C ALA A 76 11.47 4.52 0.25
N ARG A 77 10.58 5.51 0.03
CA ARG A 77 9.15 5.40 0.31
C ARG A 77 8.43 4.39 -0.57
N ARG A 78 8.85 4.21 -1.84
CA ARG A 78 8.33 3.15 -2.71
C ARG A 78 8.53 1.76 -2.13
N LEU A 79 9.60 1.57 -1.38
CA LEU A 79 9.86 0.31 -0.71
C LEU A 79 9.02 0.13 0.56
N GLN A 80 8.74 1.21 1.28
CA GLN A 80 7.92 1.19 2.48
C GLN A 80 6.43 0.99 2.17
N ASP A 81 5.89 1.83 1.29
CA ASP A 81 4.51 1.73 0.78
C ASP A 81 4.46 2.21 -0.68
N PRO A 82 4.59 1.27 -1.65
CA PRO A 82 4.61 1.62 -3.07
C PRO A 82 3.32 2.30 -3.53
N LEU A 83 2.16 1.93 -3.00
CA LEU A 83 0.89 2.52 -3.41
C LEU A 83 0.80 3.98 -2.97
N ALA A 84 1.12 4.27 -1.71
CA ALA A 84 1.08 5.63 -1.16
C ALA A 84 2.05 6.59 -1.88
N GLU A 85 3.15 6.08 -2.41
CA GLU A 85 4.11 6.90 -3.15
C GLU A 85 3.77 7.01 -4.64
N LEU A 86 3.40 5.92 -5.30
CA LEU A 86 3.15 5.90 -6.73
C LEU A 86 1.90 6.68 -7.15
N VAL A 87 0.89 6.82 -6.28
CA VAL A 87 -0.29 7.66 -6.55
C VAL A 87 0.02 9.15 -6.73
N LYS A 88 1.22 9.59 -6.33
CA LYS A 88 1.70 10.97 -6.53
C LYS A 88 2.15 11.25 -7.95
N ILE A 89 2.25 10.23 -8.80
CA ILE A 89 2.76 10.28 -10.16
C ILE A 89 1.61 9.95 -11.12
N ASP A 90 1.44 10.75 -12.18
CA ASP A 90 0.51 10.40 -13.25
C ASP A 90 0.91 9.04 -13.84
N PRO A 91 0.02 8.03 -13.85
CA PRO A 91 0.31 6.70 -14.38
C PRO A 91 0.88 6.72 -15.81
N LYS A 92 0.50 7.70 -16.64
CA LYS A 92 1.06 7.87 -17.99
C LYS A 92 2.57 8.14 -18.00
N SER A 93 3.10 8.72 -16.92
CA SER A 93 4.54 9.01 -16.80
C SER A 93 5.36 7.76 -16.45
N ILE A 94 4.72 6.68 -16.05
CA ILE A 94 5.38 5.39 -15.75
C ILE A 94 5.50 4.53 -16.99
N GLY A 95 4.70 4.82 -18.04
CA GLY A 95 4.60 4.03 -19.25
C GLY A 95 3.65 2.83 -19.08
N VAL A 96 2.48 2.91 -19.70
CA VAL A 96 1.43 1.89 -19.58
C VAL A 96 1.30 1.01 -20.82
N GLY A 97 1.94 1.38 -21.93
CA GLY A 97 1.94 0.57 -23.15
C GLY A 97 2.69 1.20 -24.30
N GLN A 98 3.10 0.37 -25.27
CA GLN A 98 3.89 0.76 -26.43
C GLN A 98 3.20 1.84 -27.27
N TYR A 99 1.86 1.74 -27.43
CA TYR A 99 1.06 2.65 -28.23
C TYR A 99 0.32 3.71 -27.42
N GLN A 100 0.81 4.02 -26.24
CA GLN A 100 0.20 5.01 -25.34
C GLN A 100 -0.04 6.36 -26.01
N HIS A 101 0.88 6.81 -26.85
CA HIS A 101 0.82 8.12 -27.53
C HIS A 101 -0.24 8.17 -28.63
N ASP A 102 -0.61 7.04 -29.20
CA ASP A 102 -1.60 6.94 -30.27
C ASP A 102 -3.04 6.89 -29.76
N MET A 103 -3.21 6.74 -28.43
CA MET A 103 -4.51 6.68 -27.80
C MET A 103 -5.08 8.08 -27.50
N ASN A 104 -6.41 8.14 -27.38
CA ASN A 104 -7.05 9.36 -26.87
C ASN A 104 -6.62 9.63 -25.41
N GLN A 105 -5.84 10.67 -25.21
CA GLN A 105 -5.19 10.97 -23.93
C GLN A 105 -6.18 11.25 -22.79
N LYS A 106 -7.37 11.81 -23.09
CA LYS A 106 -8.41 12.03 -22.10
C LYS A 106 -9.01 10.72 -21.62
N LYS A 107 -9.41 9.84 -22.54
CA LYS A 107 -9.95 8.52 -22.19
C LYS A 107 -8.93 7.65 -21.48
N LEU A 108 -7.65 7.72 -21.90
CA LEU A 108 -6.57 7.01 -21.22
C LEU A 108 -6.40 7.48 -19.76
N SER A 109 -6.41 8.80 -19.52
CA SER A 109 -6.33 9.36 -18.17
C SER A 109 -7.51 8.94 -17.30
N GLU A 110 -8.73 8.96 -17.85
CA GLU A 110 -9.95 8.54 -17.14
C GLU A 110 -9.89 7.05 -16.78
N ALA A 111 -9.49 6.19 -17.71
CA ALA A 111 -9.36 4.75 -17.48
C ALA A 111 -8.28 4.43 -16.42
N LEU A 112 -7.10 5.05 -16.54
CA LEU A 112 -6.01 4.85 -15.57
C LEU A 112 -6.36 5.40 -14.19
N GLY A 113 -7.04 6.54 -14.12
CA GLY A 113 -7.57 7.08 -12.86
C GLY A 113 -8.51 6.10 -12.17
N GLY A 114 -9.45 5.50 -12.92
CA GLY A 114 -10.36 4.47 -12.40
C GLY A 114 -9.63 3.22 -11.89
N VAL A 115 -8.58 2.78 -12.58
CA VAL A 115 -7.76 1.64 -12.11
C VAL A 115 -7.04 1.98 -10.80
N VAL A 116 -6.46 3.17 -10.69
CA VAL A 116 -5.79 3.60 -9.45
C VAL A 116 -6.79 3.68 -8.30
N GLU A 117 -7.97 4.27 -8.54
CA GLU A 117 -9.06 4.36 -7.57
C GLU A 117 -9.49 2.95 -7.08
N ASP A 118 -9.73 2.01 -8.01
CA ASP A 118 -10.08 0.64 -7.65
C ASP A 118 -8.99 -0.04 -6.80
N CYS A 119 -7.73 0.11 -7.19
CA CYS A 119 -6.61 -0.44 -6.42
C CYS A 119 -6.53 0.15 -5.00
N VAL A 120 -6.66 1.47 -4.85
CA VAL A 120 -6.59 2.15 -3.54
C VAL A 120 -7.76 1.73 -2.65
N ASN A 121 -8.98 1.72 -3.18
CA ASN A 121 -10.17 1.33 -2.41
C ASN A 121 -10.12 -0.16 -2.02
N ARG A 122 -9.62 -1.04 -2.88
CA ARG A 122 -9.46 -2.47 -2.60
C ARG A 122 -8.44 -2.74 -1.49
N VAL A 123 -7.33 -2.03 -1.48
CA VAL A 123 -6.32 -2.12 -0.41
C VAL A 123 -6.84 -1.49 0.89
N GLY A 124 -7.58 -0.39 0.78
CA GLY A 124 -7.97 0.46 1.88
C GLY A 124 -6.80 1.32 2.40
N VAL A 125 -7.12 2.33 3.18
CA VAL A 125 -6.16 3.36 3.58
C VAL A 125 -6.23 3.62 5.07
N ASP A 126 -5.09 3.67 5.74
CA ASP A 126 -5.02 4.08 7.14
C ASP A 126 -5.24 5.59 7.25
N LEU A 127 -6.31 5.98 7.96
CA LEU A 127 -6.75 7.37 8.12
C LEU A 127 -5.72 8.25 8.85
N ASN A 128 -4.90 7.64 9.71
CA ASN A 128 -3.93 8.34 10.53
C ASN A 128 -2.56 8.55 9.87
N THR A 129 -2.25 7.80 8.81
CA THR A 129 -0.95 7.86 8.13
C THR A 129 -1.03 8.35 6.69
N ALA A 130 -2.20 8.24 6.06
CA ALA A 130 -2.38 8.57 4.64
C ALA A 130 -2.08 10.04 4.32
N SER A 131 -1.44 10.25 3.18
CA SER A 131 -1.27 11.58 2.59
C SER A 131 -2.56 12.07 1.92
N ALA A 132 -2.70 13.38 1.72
CA ALA A 132 -3.82 13.93 0.96
C ALA A 132 -3.90 13.32 -0.45
N SER A 133 -2.76 13.10 -1.10
CA SER A 133 -2.68 12.50 -2.44
C SER A 133 -3.24 11.06 -2.49
N LEU A 134 -3.05 10.28 -1.43
CA LEU A 134 -3.62 8.94 -1.34
C LEU A 134 -5.11 8.99 -1.03
N LEU A 135 -5.52 9.87 -0.12
CA LEU A 135 -6.92 10.04 0.27
C LEU A 135 -7.81 10.51 -0.90
N GLU A 136 -7.26 11.28 -1.86
CA GLU A 136 -8.00 11.72 -3.05
C GLU A 136 -8.56 10.58 -3.92
N TYR A 137 -7.97 9.38 -3.82
CA TYR A 137 -8.42 8.19 -4.54
C TYR A 137 -9.46 7.36 -3.78
N ILE A 138 -9.80 7.74 -2.56
CA ILE A 138 -10.89 7.08 -1.82
C ILE A 138 -12.23 7.58 -2.34
N SER A 139 -13.13 6.65 -2.62
CA SER A 139 -14.49 6.95 -3.09
C SER A 139 -15.19 7.95 -2.17
N GLY A 140 -15.78 8.98 -2.75
CA GLY A 140 -16.46 10.05 -2.01
C GLY A 140 -15.55 11.13 -1.42
N ILE A 141 -14.22 11.05 -1.58
CA ILE A 141 -13.26 12.05 -1.07
C ILE A 141 -12.76 12.93 -2.22
N SER A 142 -13.12 14.20 -2.20
CA SER A 142 -12.55 15.20 -3.10
C SER A 142 -11.18 15.68 -2.60
N LYS A 143 -10.40 16.29 -3.49
CA LYS A 143 -9.10 16.90 -3.16
C LYS A 143 -9.17 17.87 -1.97
N ALA A 144 -10.23 18.65 -1.87
CA ALA A 144 -10.43 19.59 -0.76
C ALA A 144 -10.71 18.84 0.55
N VAL A 145 -11.51 17.77 0.50
CA VAL A 145 -11.81 16.93 1.67
C VAL A 145 -10.55 16.17 2.12
N ALA A 146 -9.76 15.64 1.21
CA ALA A 146 -8.49 14.97 1.53
C ALA A 146 -7.55 15.89 2.33
N LYS A 147 -7.39 17.13 1.89
CA LYS A 147 -6.60 18.15 2.62
C LYS A 147 -7.19 18.47 3.99
N ASN A 148 -8.52 18.57 4.08
CA ASN A 148 -9.20 18.85 5.36
C ASN A 148 -9.06 17.68 6.34
N ILE A 149 -9.03 16.43 5.88
CA ILE A 149 -8.75 15.26 6.74
C ILE A 149 -7.36 15.37 7.35
N VAL A 150 -6.35 15.68 6.53
CA VAL A 150 -4.97 15.85 7.03
C VAL A 150 -4.88 17.00 8.01
N ALA A 151 -5.45 18.19 7.68
CA ALA A 151 -5.47 19.35 8.57
C ALA A 151 -6.18 19.03 9.90
N TYR A 152 -7.34 18.38 9.85
CA TYR A 152 -8.06 17.95 11.06
C TYR A 152 -7.19 17.07 11.97
N ARG A 153 -6.45 16.12 11.38
CA ARG A 153 -5.55 15.24 12.12
C ARG A 153 -4.38 16.00 12.75
N GLU A 154 -3.83 16.99 12.06
CA GLU A 154 -2.74 17.83 12.56
C GLU A 154 -3.20 18.74 13.71
N GLU A 155 -4.41 19.26 13.65
CA GLU A 155 -4.98 20.17 14.65
C GLU A 155 -5.54 19.43 15.89
N ASN A 156 -6.22 18.29 15.67
CA ASN A 156 -6.98 17.60 16.72
C ASN A 156 -6.34 16.28 17.19
N GLY A 157 -5.21 15.88 16.59
CA GLY A 157 -4.60 14.59 16.85
C GLY A 157 -5.20 13.46 16.02
N ARG A 158 -4.82 12.23 16.36
CA ARG A 158 -5.21 11.01 15.64
C ARG A 158 -6.73 10.79 15.69
N PHE A 159 -7.26 10.25 14.60
CA PHE A 159 -8.61 9.70 14.60
C PHE A 159 -8.64 8.42 15.46
N GLU A 160 -9.57 8.36 16.38
CA GLU A 160 -9.80 7.19 17.25
C GLU A 160 -11.04 6.38 16.82
N ALA A 161 -11.92 6.99 16.01
CA ALA A 161 -13.12 6.36 15.48
C ALA A 161 -13.52 6.96 14.13
N ARG A 162 -14.05 6.14 13.23
CA ARG A 162 -14.51 6.56 11.89
C ARG A 162 -15.53 7.69 11.92
N ASN A 163 -16.41 7.72 12.90
CA ASN A 163 -17.44 8.77 13.02
C ASN A 163 -16.86 10.17 13.23
N GLN A 164 -15.61 10.30 13.66
CA GLN A 164 -14.93 11.60 13.75
C GLN A 164 -14.73 12.26 12.37
N LEU A 165 -14.78 11.49 11.28
CA LEU A 165 -14.78 12.03 9.92
C LEU A 165 -15.91 13.03 9.69
N LEU A 166 -17.06 12.86 10.33
CA LEU A 166 -18.18 13.80 10.24
C LEU A 166 -17.87 15.20 10.82
N LYS A 167 -16.77 15.34 11.57
CA LYS A 167 -16.28 16.64 12.07
C LYS A 167 -15.34 17.33 11.09
N VAL A 168 -14.91 16.62 10.04
CA VAL A 168 -14.02 17.18 9.03
C VAL A 168 -14.75 18.15 8.12
N ALA A 169 -14.20 19.33 7.93
CA ALA A 169 -14.81 20.36 7.09
C ALA A 169 -15.06 19.84 5.65
N LYS A 170 -16.25 20.09 5.13
CA LYS A 170 -16.75 19.67 3.80
C LYS A 170 -16.96 18.15 3.63
N LEU A 171 -16.78 17.36 4.67
CA LEU A 171 -17.13 15.93 4.65
C LEU A 171 -18.52 15.76 5.26
N GLY A 172 -19.53 15.74 4.41
CA GLY A 172 -20.93 15.55 4.83
C GLY A 172 -21.30 14.06 4.98
N PRO A 173 -22.52 13.77 5.50
CA PRO A 173 -23.00 12.40 5.71
C PRO A 173 -22.91 11.50 4.48
N LYS A 174 -23.25 12.02 3.29
CA LYS A 174 -23.18 11.26 2.03
C LYS A 174 -21.73 10.87 1.66
N ALA A 175 -20.79 11.78 1.84
CA ALA A 175 -19.38 11.47 1.59
C ALA A 175 -18.83 10.48 2.63
N TYR A 176 -19.26 10.61 3.89
CA TYR A 176 -18.95 9.65 4.95
C TYR A 176 -19.43 8.25 4.60
N GLU A 177 -20.68 8.10 4.21
CA GLU A 177 -21.28 6.84 3.77
C GLU A 177 -20.49 6.19 2.62
N GLN A 178 -19.99 6.98 1.68
CA GLN A 178 -19.20 6.47 0.55
C GLN A 178 -17.77 6.07 0.94
N CYS A 179 -17.10 6.77 1.84
CA CYS A 179 -15.70 6.58 2.12
C CYS A 179 -15.39 5.70 3.34
N ALA A 180 -16.31 5.59 4.30
CA ALA A 180 -16.03 5.03 5.62
C ALA A 180 -15.51 3.57 5.58
N GLY A 181 -16.00 2.75 4.65
CA GLY A 181 -15.56 1.36 4.51
C GLY A 181 -14.11 1.21 4.03
N PHE A 182 -13.57 2.21 3.34
CA PHE A 182 -12.22 2.19 2.79
C PHE A 182 -11.17 2.84 3.70
N LEU A 183 -11.62 3.62 4.69
CA LEU A 183 -10.75 4.30 5.65
C LEU A 183 -10.65 3.48 6.93
N ARG A 184 -9.45 3.12 7.33
CA ARG A 184 -9.17 2.23 8.45
C ARG A 184 -8.47 2.95 9.59
N ILE A 185 -8.73 2.50 10.81
CA ILE A 185 -8.08 2.99 12.04
C ILE A 185 -7.60 1.77 12.82
N ASN A 186 -6.32 1.42 12.70
CA ASN A 186 -5.78 0.19 13.27
C ASN A 186 -5.80 0.17 14.80
N ASP A 187 -5.58 1.32 15.44
CA ASP A 187 -5.51 1.47 16.91
C ASP A 187 -6.70 2.29 17.45
N GLY A 188 -7.87 2.14 16.82
CA GLY A 188 -9.08 2.87 17.19
C GLY A 188 -9.80 2.28 18.40
N LYS A 189 -10.78 3.03 18.92
CA LYS A 189 -11.64 2.59 20.03
C LYS A 189 -12.56 1.43 19.67
N ASN A 190 -12.96 1.35 18.39
CA ASN A 190 -13.79 0.27 17.89
C ASN A 190 -12.95 -0.65 16.98
N PRO A 191 -12.72 -1.91 17.34
CA PRO A 191 -11.95 -2.84 16.52
C PRO A 191 -12.46 -3.01 15.09
N LEU A 192 -13.75 -2.82 14.85
CA LEU A 192 -14.34 -2.88 13.52
C LEU A 192 -13.85 -1.73 12.59
N ASP A 193 -13.36 -0.62 13.17
CA ASP A 193 -12.79 0.48 12.40
C ASP A 193 -11.45 0.10 11.71
N ALA A 194 -10.81 -0.98 12.15
CA ALA A 194 -9.63 -1.54 11.50
C ALA A 194 -9.98 -2.48 10.32
N THR A 195 -11.25 -2.78 10.07
CA THR A 195 -11.72 -3.70 9.03
C THR A 195 -12.32 -2.96 7.84
N GLY A 196 -12.61 -3.66 6.74
CA GLY A 196 -13.41 -3.16 5.63
C GLY A 196 -14.92 -3.18 5.87
N VAL A 197 -15.39 -3.66 7.04
CA VAL A 197 -16.82 -3.65 7.38
C VAL A 197 -17.32 -2.22 7.42
N HIS A 198 -18.39 -1.94 6.68
CA HIS A 198 -18.99 -0.60 6.63
C HIS A 198 -19.69 -0.29 7.97
N PRO A 199 -19.65 0.96 8.48
CA PRO A 199 -20.28 1.33 9.75
C PRO A 199 -21.77 0.97 9.86
N GLU A 200 -22.54 1.02 8.78
CA GLU A 200 -23.93 0.60 8.72
C GLU A 200 -24.12 -0.88 9.11
N SER A 201 -23.12 -1.71 8.84
CA SER A 201 -23.14 -3.15 9.10
C SER A 201 -22.56 -3.52 10.48
N TYR A 202 -22.14 -2.55 11.31
CA TYR A 202 -21.53 -2.85 12.61
C TYR A 202 -22.47 -3.59 13.57
N ALA A 203 -23.76 -3.25 13.56
CA ALA A 203 -24.75 -3.95 14.37
C ALA A 203 -24.85 -5.43 13.98
N ALA A 204 -24.97 -5.71 12.67
CA ALA A 204 -25.01 -7.07 12.14
C ALA A 204 -23.71 -7.84 12.43
N ALA A 205 -22.54 -7.20 12.25
CA ALA A 205 -21.25 -7.81 12.55
C ALA A 205 -21.09 -8.17 14.04
N LYS A 206 -21.49 -7.29 14.96
CA LYS A 206 -21.47 -7.57 16.41
C LYS A 206 -22.38 -8.72 16.77
N THR A 207 -23.62 -8.71 16.30
CA THR A 207 -24.57 -9.79 16.55
C THR A 207 -24.09 -11.13 15.98
N LEU A 208 -23.45 -11.11 14.82
CA LEU A 208 -22.81 -12.29 14.23
C LEU A 208 -21.70 -12.84 15.12
N LEU A 209 -20.80 -11.98 15.61
CA LEU A 209 -19.70 -12.37 16.50
C LEU A 209 -20.25 -13.00 17.79
N GLU A 210 -21.22 -12.36 18.45
CA GLU A 210 -21.87 -12.85 19.66
C GLU A 210 -22.50 -14.23 19.47
N ARG A 211 -23.23 -14.44 18.36
CA ARG A 211 -23.84 -15.74 18.04
C ARG A 211 -22.83 -16.87 17.83
N LEU A 212 -21.65 -16.52 17.29
CA LEU A 212 -20.59 -17.50 17.05
C LEU A 212 -19.64 -17.65 18.24
N GLY A 213 -19.89 -16.95 19.34
CA GLY A 213 -19.11 -17.02 20.57
C GLY A 213 -17.84 -16.21 20.55
N TYR A 214 -17.80 -15.14 19.75
CA TYR A 214 -16.69 -14.21 19.64
C TYR A 214 -17.04 -12.81 20.13
N THR A 215 -16.03 -12.01 20.34
CA THR A 215 -16.12 -10.61 20.74
C THR A 215 -15.46 -9.70 19.70
N THR A 216 -15.66 -8.39 19.80
CA THR A 216 -14.95 -7.43 18.96
C THR A 216 -13.44 -7.39 19.25
N GLU A 217 -13.00 -7.81 20.43
CA GLU A 217 -11.58 -7.91 20.76
C GLU A 217 -10.90 -9.04 19.97
N ASP A 218 -11.62 -10.13 19.67
CA ASP A 218 -11.10 -11.22 18.80
C ASP A 218 -10.84 -10.72 17.37
N VAL A 219 -11.54 -9.67 16.91
CA VAL A 219 -11.25 -8.99 15.63
C VAL A 219 -9.88 -8.32 15.68
N LYS A 220 -9.61 -7.58 16.77
CA LYS A 220 -8.35 -6.88 16.99
C LYS A 220 -7.18 -7.84 17.10
N GLU A 221 -7.38 -8.94 17.77
CA GLU A 221 -6.36 -9.96 17.98
C GLU A 221 -6.24 -10.96 16.80
N ARG A 222 -7.02 -10.76 15.73
CA ARG A 222 -7.06 -11.61 14.52
C ARG A 222 -7.31 -13.09 14.81
N ARG A 223 -8.20 -13.38 15.76
CA ARG A 223 -8.54 -14.76 16.18
C ARG A 223 -9.72 -15.37 15.44
N LEU A 224 -10.18 -14.77 14.35
CA LEU A 224 -11.40 -15.16 13.64
C LEU A 224 -11.13 -16.05 12.41
N ASP A 225 -9.93 -16.61 12.29
CA ASP A 225 -9.59 -17.50 11.17
C ASP A 225 -10.54 -18.72 11.16
N GLY A 226 -11.15 -18.97 10.00
CA GLY A 226 -12.11 -20.06 9.82
C GLY A 226 -13.52 -19.78 10.34
N ILE A 227 -13.88 -18.54 10.70
CA ILE A 227 -15.24 -18.18 11.14
C ILE A 227 -16.29 -18.54 10.08
N SER A 228 -15.94 -18.44 8.78
CA SER A 228 -16.79 -18.80 7.65
C SER A 228 -17.27 -20.26 7.72
N LYS A 229 -16.46 -21.19 8.24
CA LYS A 229 -16.78 -22.62 8.37
C LYS A 229 -17.83 -22.90 9.45
N LYS A 230 -18.08 -21.97 10.36
CA LYS A 230 -19.11 -22.08 11.40
C LYS A 230 -20.52 -21.71 10.92
N ILE A 231 -20.62 -21.15 9.71
CA ILE A 231 -21.88 -20.70 9.13
C ILE A 231 -22.37 -21.75 8.12
N SER A 232 -23.40 -22.47 8.49
CA SER A 232 -23.99 -23.54 7.67
C SER A 232 -24.99 -23.02 6.62
N ASN A 233 -25.67 -21.89 6.90
CA ASN A 233 -26.67 -21.32 6.01
C ASN A 233 -26.63 -19.79 6.04
N TYR A 234 -25.94 -19.21 5.05
CA TYR A 234 -25.77 -17.76 4.91
C TYR A 234 -27.08 -17.03 4.68
N LYS A 235 -27.99 -17.60 3.87
CA LYS A 235 -29.26 -16.95 3.54
C LYS A 235 -30.13 -16.77 4.79
N LYS A 236 -30.33 -17.85 5.57
CA LYS A 236 -31.10 -17.79 6.79
C LYS A 236 -30.51 -16.84 7.81
N LEU A 237 -29.19 -16.90 7.99
CA LEU A 237 -28.49 -16.02 8.94
C LEU A 237 -28.54 -14.55 8.50
N ALA A 238 -28.46 -14.25 7.21
CA ALA A 238 -28.60 -12.90 6.68
C ALA A 238 -29.99 -12.31 6.94
N GLU A 239 -31.05 -13.09 6.72
CA GLU A 239 -32.43 -12.70 7.06
C GLU A 239 -32.60 -12.40 8.56
N GLU A 240 -32.04 -13.23 9.43
CA GLU A 240 -32.07 -13.03 10.89
C GLU A 240 -31.27 -11.80 11.35
N LEU A 241 -30.19 -11.44 10.64
CA LEU A 241 -29.38 -10.26 10.92
C LEU A 241 -29.89 -8.98 10.24
N GLY A 242 -30.92 -9.08 9.40
CA GLY A 242 -31.49 -7.97 8.66
C GLY A 242 -30.57 -7.38 7.58
N VAL A 243 -29.69 -8.22 6.99
CA VAL A 243 -28.77 -7.83 5.92
C VAL A 243 -28.93 -8.71 4.69
N GLY A 244 -28.39 -8.26 3.54
CA GLY A 244 -28.35 -9.11 2.34
C GLY A 244 -27.34 -10.28 2.50
N GLU A 245 -27.57 -11.38 1.81
CA GLU A 245 -26.68 -12.55 1.84
C GLU A 245 -25.26 -12.19 1.37
N ILE A 246 -25.13 -11.40 0.32
CA ILE A 246 -23.85 -10.92 -0.22
C ILE A 246 -23.13 -10.05 0.83
N THR A 247 -23.88 -9.14 1.47
CA THR A 247 -23.35 -8.28 2.54
C THR A 247 -22.83 -9.11 3.72
N LEU A 248 -23.56 -10.16 4.12
CA LEU A 248 -23.11 -11.07 5.17
C LEU A 248 -21.82 -11.81 4.77
N GLN A 249 -21.73 -12.27 3.53
CA GLN A 249 -20.51 -12.92 3.02
C GLN A 249 -19.31 -11.98 3.07
N ASP A 250 -19.50 -10.70 2.72
CA ASP A 250 -18.44 -9.71 2.76
C ASP A 250 -18.05 -9.36 4.20
N ILE A 251 -19.01 -9.21 5.11
CA ILE A 251 -18.73 -9.05 6.56
C ILE A 251 -17.88 -10.21 7.06
N VAL A 252 -18.26 -11.45 6.75
CA VAL A 252 -17.54 -12.66 7.22
C VAL A 252 -16.12 -12.69 6.67
N LYS A 253 -15.92 -12.39 5.37
CA LYS A 253 -14.58 -12.32 4.77
C LYS A 253 -13.71 -11.28 5.45
N GLU A 254 -14.26 -10.09 5.72
CA GLU A 254 -13.55 -9.01 6.38
C GLU A 254 -13.22 -9.32 7.85
N LEU A 255 -14.08 -10.01 8.55
CA LEU A 255 -13.84 -10.46 9.93
C LEU A 255 -12.81 -11.59 10.00
N GLU A 256 -12.85 -12.52 9.05
CA GLU A 256 -11.92 -13.67 8.99
C GLU A 256 -10.48 -13.20 8.70
N LYS A 257 -10.34 -12.23 7.83
CA LYS A 257 -9.06 -11.63 7.45
C LYS A 257 -9.17 -10.11 7.40
N PRO A 258 -9.19 -9.46 8.57
CA PRO A 258 -9.32 -8.01 8.64
C PRO A 258 -8.22 -7.31 7.84
N ALA A 259 -8.63 -6.35 7.04
CA ALA A 259 -7.70 -5.53 6.27
C ALA A 259 -6.71 -6.33 5.38
N ARG A 260 -7.16 -7.44 4.78
CA ARG A 260 -6.31 -8.22 3.88
C ARG A 260 -5.81 -7.33 2.75
N ASP A 261 -4.53 -7.05 2.79
CA ASP A 261 -3.85 -6.40 1.68
C ASP A 261 -3.63 -7.42 0.56
N PRO A 262 -4.21 -7.21 -0.65
CA PRO A 262 -3.98 -8.12 -1.78
C PRO A 262 -2.50 -8.29 -2.11
N ARG A 263 -1.66 -7.32 -1.74
CA ARG A 263 -0.20 -7.35 -1.93
C ARG A 263 0.52 -8.40 -1.06
N GLU A 264 -0.10 -8.90 0.01
CA GLU A 264 0.48 -9.97 0.84
C GLU A 264 0.73 -11.27 0.06
N ASN A 265 -0.02 -11.49 -1.02
CA ASN A 265 0.17 -12.65 -1.90
C ASN A 265 1.21 -12.40 -3.01
N MET A 266 1.76 -11.20 -3.13
CA MET A 266 2.79 -10.90 -4.10
C MET A 266 4.15 -11.49 -3.69
N PRO A 267 5.02 -11.82 -4.66
CA PRO A 267 6.39 -12.27 -4.35
C PRO A 267 7.11 -11.24 -3.49
N LYS A 268 7.71 -11.70 -2.39
CA LYS A 268 8.52 -10.83 -1.54
C LYS A 268 9.76 -10.37 -2.31
N PRO A 269 10.21 -9.12 -2.12
CA PRO A 269 11.39 -8.60 -2.77
C PRO A 269 12.65 -9.40 -2.36
N ILE A 270 13.56 -9.58 -3.32
CA ILE A 270 14.84 -10.24 -3.08
C ILE A 270 15.81 -9.21 -2.51
N LEU A 271 16.15 -9.35 -1.22
CA LEU A 271 17.13 -8.49 -0.55
C LEU A 271 18.53 -9.01 -0.83
N ARG A 272 19.44 -8.14 -1.22
CA ARG A 272 20.82 -8.46 -1.60
C ARG A 272 21.82 -7.98 -0.56
N SER A 273 22.93 -8.69 -0.46
CA SER A 273 24.10 -8.31 0.34
C SER A 273 25.38 -8.23 -0.51
N ASP A 274 25.35 -8.78 -1.72
CA ASP A 274 26.49 -8.92 -2.63
C ASP A 274 26.05 -8.85 -4.08
N VAL A 275 26.92 -8.42 -4.97
CA VAL A 275 26.72 -8.45 -6.43
C VAL A 275 27.12 -9.83 -6.93
N LEU A 276 26.23 -10.51 -7.66
CA LEU A 276 26.55 -11.68 -8.46
C LEU A 276 26.73 -11.24 -9.93
N GLU A 277 27.97 -11.20 -10.37
CA GLU A 277 28.26 -11.12 -11.80
C GLU A 277 28.23 -12.53 -12.42
N MET A 278 28.00 -12.60 -13.74
CA MET A 278 28.02 -13.90 -14.46
C MET A 278 29.27 -14.74 -14.16
N LYS A 279 30.41 -14.09 -13.96
CA LYS A 279 31.68 -14.75 -13.61
C LYS A 279 31.71 -15.38 -12.21
N ASP A 280 30.84 -14.95 -11.32
CA ASP A 280 30.76 -15.44 -9.93
C ASP A 280 29.90 -16.71 -9.83
N LEU A 281 29.16 -17.03 -10.90
CA LEU A 281 28.31 -18.22 -10.95
C LEU A 281 29.16 -19.48 -11.09
N LYS A 282 28.97 -20.42 -10.19
CA LYS A 282 29.65 -21.72 -10.18
C LYS A 282 28.65 -22.85 -10.33
N PRO A 283 29.00 -23.92 -11.05
CA PRO A 283 28.17 -25.12 -11.10
C PRO A 283 27.83 -25.64 -9.69
N GLY A 284 26.57 -25.96 -9.47
CA GLY A 284 26.07 -26.40 -8.16
C GLY A 284 25.60 -25.31 -7.20
N MET A 285 25.70 -24.03 -7.54
CA MET A 285 25.10 -22.96 -6.73
C MET A 285 23.57 -23.04 -6.73
N ILE A 286 22.98 -22.88 -5.55
CA ILE A 286 21.53 -22.78 -5.37
C ILE A 286 21.18 -21.32 -5.21
N LEU A 287 20.44 -20.77 -6.18
CA LEU A 287 20.05 -19.37 -6.21
C LEU A 287 18.51 -19.25 -6.16
N LYS A 288 18.01 -18.19 -5.55
CA LYS A 288 16.61 -17.82 -5.69
C LYS A 288 16.46 -16.93 -6.92
N GLY A 289 15.46 -17.23 -7.76
CA GLY A 289 15.18 -16.41 -8.93
C GLY A 289 13.68 -16.25 -9.16
N THR A 290 13.33 -15.24 -9.96
CA THR A 290 11.96 -15.02 -10.43
C THR A 290 11.87 -15.43 -11.89
N VAL A 291 10.95 -16.33 -12.24
CA VAL A 291 10.68 -16.69 -13.63
C VAL A 291 10.03 -15.50 -14.31
N ARG A 292 10.68 -14.96 -15.34
CA ARG A 292 10.21 -13.80 -16.10
C ARG A 292 9.46 -14.18 -17.36
N ASN A 293 9.92 -15.23 -18.02
CA ASN A 293 9.29 -15.70 -19.26
C ASN A 293 9.52 -17.22 -19.42
N VAL A 294 8.54 -17.90 -19.98
CA VAL A 294 8.63 -19.32 -20.32
C VAL A 294 8.32 -19.46 -21.82
N ILE A 295 9.22 -20.11 -22.53
CA ILE A 295 9.15 -20.35 -23.96
C ILE A 295 9.44 -21.83 -24.27
N ASP A 296 9.19 -22.29 -25.49
CA ASP A 296 9.27 -23.71 -25.87
C ASP A 296 10.62 -24.38 -25.55
N PHE A 297 11.71 -23.63 -25.54
CA PHE A 297 13.06 -24.16 -25.28
C PHE A 297 13.60 -23.82 -23.89
N GLY A 298 12.82 -23.25 -22.99
CA GLY A 298 13.28 -22.99 -21.61
C GLY A 298 12.57 -21.85 -20.90
N ALA A 299 13.09 -21.49 -19.73
CA ALA A 299 12.60 -20.39 -18.91
C ALA A 299 13.71 -19.36 -18.66
N PHE A 300 13.36 -18.09 -18.78
CA PHE A 300 14.22 -16.98 -18.36
C PHE A 300 13.96 -16.69 -16.89
N VAL A 301 15.00 -16.85 -16.10
CA VAL A 301 14.96 -16.66 -14.64
C VAL A 301 15.85 -15.49 -14.27
N ASP A 302 15.24 -14.49 -13.66
CA ASP A 302 15.95 -13.37 -13.06
C ASP A 302 16.48 -13.80 -11.70
N ILE A 303 17.77 -13.88 -11.55
CA ILE A 303 18.45 -14.27 -10.31
C ILE A 303 18.96 -13.07 -9.50
N GLY A 304 18.67 -11.92 -10.01
CA GLY A 304 19.02 -10.68 -9.38
C GLY A 304 20.11 -9.88 -10.04
#